data_570121fc3a27cbc977eb6f64cdce67b5
#
_entry.id   570121fc3a27cbc977eb6f64cdce67b5
#
_cell.length_a   1.000
_cell.length_b   1.000
_cell.length_c   1.000
_cell.angle_alpha   90.00
_cell.angle_beta   90.00
_cell.angle_gamma   90.00
#
_symmetry.space_group_name_H-M   'P 1'
#
loop_
_entity.id
_entity.type
_entity.pdbx_description
1 polymer ?
#
loop_
_entity_poly.entity_id
_entity_poly.type
_entity_poly.pdbx_seq_one_letter_code
_entity_poly.pdbx_strand_id
1 'polypeptide(L)'
;APRQVCVPTVRDKLTLSTLNELLGLVYGSQCRTQMPQVIINDISNNLPNFDSFIKLDVSSFYASIKHDVLLRKLRGKIKKTEIIDLIQKAIETESLSYPVKEKVKRHKRELGIPEGLPISNSLANIYLANLDEKYSKLPGIKYYRYVDDILILLNQEDLPTVKKAIVRDLKRLGLKTNDKNADGDISQGFEYLGYFLSSSGITVRNSSVLKVEQSLEEL
;
A
#
# COMPACT_ATOMS: atom_id res chain seq x y z
N ALA A 1 -17.17 -2.60 -8.22
CA ALA A 1 -16.74 -3.44 -9.34
C ALA A 1 -15.73 -4.46 -8.84
N PRO A 2 -15.69 -5.70 -9.37
CA PRO A 2 -14.70 -6.70 -8.98
C PRO A 2 -13.29 -6.20 -9.34
N ARG A 3 -12.32 -6.50 -8.47
CA ARG A 3 -10.91 -6.18 -8.72
C ARG A 3 -10.41 -6.93 -9.96
N GLN A 4 -9.81 -6.22 -10.90
CA GLN A 4 -9.15 -6.82 -12.05
C GLN A 4 -7.71 -7.16 -11.67
N VAL A 5 -7.40 -8.44 -11.58
CA VAL A 5 -6.04 -8.93 -11.32
C VAL A 5 -5.39 -9.33 -12.64
N CYS A 6 -4.21 -8.80 -12.90
CA CYS A 6 -3.43 -9.10 -14.10
C CYS A 6 -2.69 -10.42 -13.92
N VAL A 7 -2.90 -11.36 -14.83
CA VAL A 7 -2.17 -12.64 -14.85
C VAL A 7 -1.14 -12.58 -15.98
N PRO A 8 0.16 -12.47 -15.68
CA PRO A 8 1.21 -12.45 -16.69
C PRO A 8 1.40 -13.83 -17.33
N THR A 9 1.92 -13.87 -18.56
CA THR A 9 2.39 -15.13 -19.16
C THR A 9 3.53 -15.72 -18.34
N VAL A 10 3.82 -17.03 -18.52
CA VAL A 10 4.92 -17.69 -17.79
C VAL A 10 6.26 -16.97 -18.02
N ARG A 11 6.56 -16.59 -19.27
CA ARG A 11 7.77 -15.85 -19.61
C ARG A 11 7.82 -14.48 -18.93
N ASP A 12 6.73 -13.73 -18.98
CA ASP A 12 6.66 -12.41 -18.36
C ASP A 12 6.75 -12.54 -16.84
N LYS A 13 6.13 -13.55 -16.25
CA LYS A 13 6.22 -13.83 -14.81
C LYS A 13 7.67 -14.07 -14.37
N LEU A 14 8.44 -14.87 -15.11
CA LEU A 14 9.86 -15.12 -14.82
C LEU A 14 10.66 -13.84 -14.89
N THR A 15 10.54 -13.08 -15.99
CA THR A 15 11.23 -11.79 -16.17
C THR A 15 10.90 -10.81 -15.06
N LEU A 16 9.60 -10.66 -14.74
CA LEU A 16 9.15 -9.73 -13.70
C LEU A 16 9.56 -10.19 -12.29
N SER A 17 9.64 -11.50 -12.03
CA SER A 17 10.16 -12.01 -10.76
C SER A 17 11.64 -11.68 -10.59
N THR A 18 12.46 -11.85 -11.62
CA THR A 18 13.88 -11.45 -11.60
C THR A 18 14.05 -9.95 -11.41
N LEU A 19 13.21 -9.13 -12.07
CA LEU A 19 13.19 -7.68 -11.84
C LEU A 19 12.80 -7.33 -10.40
N ASN A 20 11.87 -8.07 -9.81
CA ASN A 20 11.47 -7.87 -8.42
C ASN A 20 12.62 -8.17 -7.45
N GLU A 21 13.38 -9.23 -7.68
CA GLU A 21 14.59 -9.55 -6.91
C GLU A 21 15.62 -8.41 -7.03
N LEU A 22 15.86 -7.92 -8.25
CA LEU A 22 16.74 -6.78 -8.49
C LEU A 22 16.28 -5.54 -7.71
N LEU A 23 14.97 -5.21 -7.73
CA LEU A 23 14.42 -4.13 -6.92
C LEU A 23 14.68 -4.35 -5.44
N GLY A 24 14.53 -5.59 -4.95
CA GLY A 24 14.85 -5.98 -3.58
C GLY A 24 16.31 -5.74 -3.21
N LEU A 25 17.25 -6.02 -4.11
CA LEU A 25 18.68 -5.74 -3.90
C LEU A 25 19.01 -4.24 -3.89
N VAL A 26 18.37 -3.46 -4.76
CA VAL A 26 18.65 -2.02 -4.92
C VAL A 26 17.98 -1.17 -3.85
N TYR A 27 16.75 -1.51 -3.46
CA TYR A 27 15.92 -0.69 -2.56
C TYR A 27 15.83 -1.27 -1.14
N GLY A 28 16.20 -2.52 -0.93
CA GLY A 28 16.19 -3.16 0.39
C GLY A 28 14.81 -3.15 1.04
N SER A 29 14.73 -2.62 2.26
CA SER A 29 13.48 -2.53 3.03
C SER A 29 12.42 -1.62 2.38
N GLN A 30 12.82 -0.67 1.53
CA GLN A 30 11.89 0.27 0.88
C GLN A 30 10.91 -0.40 -0.10
N CYS A 31 11.19 -1.61 -0.59
CA CYS A 31 10.28 -2.34 -1.48
C CYS A 31 9.62 -3.55 -0.80
N ARG A 32 9.83 -3.75 0.49
CA ARG A 32 9.23 -4.86 1.24
C ARG A 32 8.00 -4.40 2.02
N THR A 33 6.93 -5.17 1.95
CA THR A 33 5.77 -5.01 2.82
C THR A 33 5.99 -5.86 4.07
N GLN A 34 5.83 -5.28 5.25
CA GLN A 34 5.86 -6.02 6.51
C GLN A 34 4.63 -6.94 6.60
N MET A 35 4.77 -8.05 7.31
CA MET A 35 3.62 -8.90 7.60
C MET A 35 2.64 -8.19 8.55
N PRO A 36 1.31 -8.32 8.33
CA PRO A 36 0.31 -7.69 9.19
C PRO A 36 0.51 -7.99 10.68
N GLN A 37 0.89 -9.23 11.02
CA GLN A 37 1.11 -9.66 12.41
C GLN A 37 2.25 -8.89 13.08
N VAL A 38 3.34 -8.59 12.33
CA VAL A 38 4.48 -7.81 12.84
C VAL A 38 4.03 -6.37 13.11
N ILE A 39 3.26 -5.79 12.20
CA ILE A 39 2.70 -4.43 12.36
C ILE A 39 1.79 -4.38 13.58
N ILE A 40 0.87 -5.31 13.73
CA ILE A 40 -0.08 -5.37 14.84
C ILE A 40 0.64 -5.55 16.18
N ASN A 41 1.66 -6.40 16.24
CA ASN A 41 2.46 -6.58 17.45
C ASN A 41 3.20 -5.27 17.85
N ASP A 42 3.78 -4.56 16.88
CA ASP A 42 4.43 -3.28 17.16
C ASP A 42 3.42 -2.20 17.58
N ILE A 43 2.24 -2.17 16.95
CA ILE A 43 1.13 -1.30 17.37
C ILE A 43 0.76 -1.59 18.82
N SER A 44 0.59 -2.86 19.21
CA SER A 44 0.23 -3.27 20.57
C SER A 44 1.19 -2.71 21.61
N ASN A 45 2.48 -2.77 21.32
CA ASN A 45 3.53 -2.27 22.21
C ASN A 45 3.56 -0.74 22.31
N ASN A 46 3.13 -0.03 21.28
CA ASN A 46 3.16 1.43 21.24
C ASN A 46 1.83 2.09 21.61
N LEU A 47 0.71 1.37 21.47
CA LEU A 47 -0.64 1.90 21.68
C LEU A 47 -0.82 2.61 23.04
N PRO A 48 -0.28 2.12 24.17
CA PRO A 48 -0.42 2.78 25.47
C PRO A 48 0.29 4.14 25.59
N ASN A 49 1.16 4.48 24.65
CA ASN A 49 1.92 5.73 24.68
C ASN A 49 1.22 6.90 23.97
N PHE A 50 0.04 6.66 23.39
CA PHE A 50 -0.72 7.61 22.59
C PHE A 50 -2.18 7.61 23.00
N ASP A 51 -2.86 8.73 22.77
CA ASP A 51 -4.28 8.89 23.07
C ASP A 51 -5.15 8.97 21.80
N SER A 52 -4.55 9.22 20.64
CA SER A 52 -5.26 9.48 19.40
C SER A 52 -4.68 8.73 18.21
N PHE A 53 -5.48 8.57 17.17
CA PHE A 53 -5.07 7.91 15.94
C PHE A 53 -5.56 8.67 14.69
N ILE A 54 -4.85 8.47 13.57
CA ILE A 54 -5.29 8.83 12.21
C ILE A 54 -5.20 7.56 11.37
N LYS A 55 -6.31 7.16 10.77
CA LYS A 55 -6.37 6.07 9.80
C LYS A 55 -6.77 6.61 8.44
N LEU A 56 -5.97 6.32 7.42
CA LEU A 56 -6.21 6.74 6.04
C LEU A 56 -6.17 5.52 5.12
N ASP A 57 -7.11 5.45 4.20
CA ASP A 57 -7.18 4.46 3.13
C ASP A 57 -7.02 5.22 1.79
N VAL A 58 -6.02 4.84 0.99
CA VAL A 58 -5.74 5.50 -0.29
C VAL A 58 -6.65 4.93 -1.37
N SER A 59 -7.53 5.78 -1.89
CA SER A 59 -8.48 5.41 -2.94
C SER A 59 -7.78 4.98 -4.22
N SER A 60 -8.14 3.79 -4.73
CA SER A 60 -7.62 3.26 -6.00
C SER A 60 -6.10 3.38 -6.13
N PHE A 61 -5.36 3.00 -5.08
CA PHE A 61 -3.94 3.26 -4.93
C PHE A 61 -3.13 2.87 -6.16
N TYR A 62 -3.19 1.59 -6.55
CA TYR A 62 -2.42 1.10 -7.72
C TYR A 62 -2.78 1.83 -9.01
N ALA A 63 -4.06 2.13 -9.22
CA ALA A 63 -4.53 2.84 -10.40
C ALA A 63 -4.15 4.33 -10.42
N SER A 64 -3.79 4.90 -9.26
CA SER A 64 -3.44 6.32 -9.11
C SER A 64 -1.95 6.62 -9.18
N ILE A 65 -1.09 5.60 -9.29
CA ILE A 65 0.36 5.77 -9.34
C ILE A 65 0.78 6.43 -10.65
N LYS A 66 1.43 7.58 -10.57
CA LYS A 66 1.92 8.34 -11.72
C LYS A 66 3.23 7.75 -12.23
N HIS A 67 3.27 7.38 -13.52
CA HIS A 67 4.44 6.75 -14.14
C HIS A 67 5.67 7.67 -14.11
N ASP A 68 5.52 8.97 -14.39
CA ASP A 68 6.63 9.93 -14.39
C ASP A 68 7.30 10.06 -13.01
N VAL A 69 6.50 10.08 -11.93
CA VAL A 69 6.99 10.13 -10.55
C VAL A 69 7.71 8.83 -10.18
N LEU A 70 7.10 7.68 -10.50
CA LEU A 70 7.67 6.37 -10.22
C LEU A 70 8.99 6.17 -10.97
N LEU A 71 9.00 6.39 -12.29
CA LEU A 71 10.19 6.22 -13.12
C LEU A 71 11.33 7.17 -12.71
N ARG A 72 11.02 8.40 -12.31
CA ARG A 72 12.00 9.33 -11.75
C ARG A 72 12.67 8.78 -10.50
N LYS A 73 11.90 8.19 -9.58
CA LYS A 73 12.43 7.54 -8.37
C LYS A 73 13.31 6.33 -8.72
N LEU A 74 12.88 5.52 -9.69
CA LEU A 74 13.65 4.36 -10.14
C LEU A 74 14.99 4.77 -10.76
N ARG A 75 15.00 5.77 -11.65
CA ARG A 75 16.22 6.33 -12.26
C ARG A 75 17.19 6.94 -11.25
N GLY A 76 16.71 7.30 -10.07
CA GLY A 76 17.57 7.75 -8.97
C GLY A 76 18.61 6.71 -8.54
N LYS A 77 18.24 5.43 -8.51
CA LYS A 77 19.11 4.31 -8.09
C LYS A 77 19.49 3.37 -9.23
N ILE A 78 18.62 3.13 -10.21
CA ILE A 78 18.86 2.24 -11.36
C ILE A 78 19.34 3.08 -12.55
N LYS A 79 20.58 2.86 -12.96
CA LYS A 79 21.22 3.63 -14.07
C LYS A 79 21.11 2.95 -15.43
N LYS A 80 20.85 1.64 -15.46
CA LYS A 80 20.66 0.89 -16.72
C LYS A 80 19.29 1.19 -17.32
N THR A 81 19.28 1.82 -18.47
CA THR A 81 18.05 2.23 -19.19
C THR A 81 17.21 1.05 -19.58
N GLU A 82 17.82 -0.07 -19.98
CA GLU A 82 17.14 -1.30 -20.39
C GLU A 82 16.23 -1.86 -19.26
N ILE A 83 16.68 -1.76 -18.00
CA ILE A 83 15.90 -2.20 -16.84
C ILE A 83 14.70 -1.26 -16.64
N ILE A 84 14.92 0.04 -16.73
CA ILE A 84 13.84 1.03 -16.62
C ILE A 84 12.81 0.83 -17.76
N ASP A 85 13.27 0.58 -18.98
CA ASP A 85 12.39 0.35 -20.14
C ASP A 85 11.55 -0.92 -19.98
N LEU A 86 12.12 -1.99 -19.42
CA LEU A 86 11.38 -3.21 -19.12
C LEU A 86 10.28 -2.96 -18.06
N ILE A 87 10.61 -2.24 -16.98
CA ILE A 87 9.63 -1.87 -15.95
C ILE A 87 8.56 -0.97 -16.56
N GLN A 88 8.96 0.03 -17.36
CA GLN A 88 8.03 0.93 -18.01
C GLN A 88 7.07 0.18 -18.94
N LYS A 89 7.56 -0.73 -19.77
CA LYS A 89 6.72 -1.58 -20.62
C LYS A 89 5.73 -2.42 -19.80
N ALA A 90 6.17 -2.96 -18.66
CA ALA A 90 5.31 -3.77 -17.80
C ALA A 90 4.15 -2.96 -17.20
N ILE A 91 4.39 -1.72 -16.76
CA ILE A 91 3.34 -0.88 -16.16
C ILE A 91 2.44 -0.20 -17.21
N GLU A 92 2.96 0.06 -18.42
CA GLU A 92 2.19 0.65 -19.51
C GLU A 92 1.32 -0.38 -20.27
N THR A 93 1.60 -1.68 -20.11
CA THR A 93 0.85 -2.74 -20.80
C THR A 93 -0.57 -2.83 -20.26
N GLU A 94 -1.54 -2.70 -21.15
CA GLU A 94 -2.95 -2.84 -20.80
C GLU A 94 -3.29 -4.30 -20.47
N SER A 95 -4.07 -4.49 -19.41
CA SER A 95 -4.61 -5.81 -19.05
C SER A 95 -5.82 -6.11 -19.93
N LEU A 96 -5.78 -7.20 -20.67
CA LEU A 96 -6.89 -7.64 -21.50
C LEU A 96 -7.80 -8.59 -20.72
N SER A 97 -9.11 -8.46 -20.90
CA SER A 97 -10.08 -9.43 -20.36
C SER A 97 -9.88 -10.80 -21.02
N TYR A 98 -9.92 -11.87 -20.22
CA TYR A 98 -9.88 -13.22 -20.75
C TYR A 98 -11.29 -13.84 -20.76
N PRO A 99 -11.69 -14.58 -21.81
CA PRO A 99 -11.01 -14.81 -23.09
C PRO A 99 -11.02 -13.55 -23.99
N VAL A 100 -9.90 -13.33 -24.70
CA VAL A 100 -9.80 -12.26 -25.69
C VAL A 100 -10.65 -12.65 -26.91
N LYS A 101 -11.83 -12.03 -27.06
CA LYS A 101 -12.78 -12.35 -28.13
C LYS A 101 -12.45 -11.70 -29.47
N GLU A 102 -11.65 -10.62 -29.48
CA GLU A 102 -11.32 -9.85 -30.68
C GLU A 102 -9.88 -9.32 -30.64
N LYS A 103 -9.34 -8.92 -31.82
CA LYS A 103 -8.07 -8.19 -31.92
C LYS A 103 -8.24 -6.78 -31.36
N VAL A 104 -8.10 -6.62 -30.05
CA VAL A 104 -8.20 -5.33 -29.37
C VAL A 104 -6.95 -4.51 -29.67
N LYS A 105 -7.10 -3.25 -30.14
CA LYS A 105 -6.01 -2.29 -30.20
C LYS A 105 -5.52 -2.04 -28.77
N ARG A 106 -4.25 -2.36 -28.50
CA ARG A 106 -3.63 -2.09 -27.21
C ARG A 106 -3.37 -0.60 -27.08
N HIS A 107 -3.96 0.01 -26.05
CA HIS A 107 -3.62 1.38 -25.65
C HIS A 107 -2.54 1.34 -24.56
N LYS A 108 -1.65 2.33 -24.60
CA LYS A 108 -0.70 2.49 -23.51
C LYS A 108 -1.44 3.02 -22.27
N ARG A 109 -1.19 2.41 -21.14
CA ARG A 109 -1.64 2.94 -19.85
C ARG A 109 -0.75 4.13 -19.49
N GLU A 110 -1.33 5.26 -19.22
CA GLU A 110 -0.60 6.49 -18.83
C GLU A 110 -0.50 6.67 -17.32
N LEU A 111 -1.36 5.98 -16.58
CA LEU A 111 -1.48 6.08 -15.13
C LEU A 111 -1.74 4.70 -14.53
N GLY A 112 -1.23 4.50 -13.32
CA GLY A 112 -1.45 3.29 -12.54
C GLY A 112 -0.54 2.14 -12.93
N ILE A 113 -0.44 1.18 -12.03
CA ILE A 113 0.29 -0.08 -12.25
C ILE A 113 -0.68 -1.26 -12.15
N PRO A 114 -0.51 -2.31 -12.98
CA PRO A 114 -1.38 -3.47 -12.93
C PRO A 114 -1.28 -4.18 -11.58
N GLU A 115 -2.42 -4.56 -10.99
CA GLU A 115 -2.44 -5.44 -9.82
C GLU A 115 -2.14 -6.89 -10.24
N GLY A 116 -1.35 -7.62 -9.44
CA GLY A 116 -1.03 -9.03 -9.68
C GLY A 116 0.28 -9.30 -10.42
N LEU A 117 0.99 -8.29 -10.92
CA LEU A 117 2.35 -8.50 -11.42
C LEU A 117 3.34 -8.70 -10.26
N PRO A 118 4.39 -9.54 -10.44
CA PRO A 118 5.41 -9.77 -9.40
C PRO A 118 6.08 -8.50 -8.85
N ILE A 119 6.21 -7.45 -9.69
CA ILE A 119 6.86 -6.18 -9.31
C ILE A 119 5.92 -5.14 -8.72
N SER A 120 4.59 -5.33 -8.80
CA SER A 120 3.62 -4.28 -8.49
C SER A 120 3.72 -3.78 -7.05
N ASN A 121 3.81 -4.68 -6.08
CA ASN A 121 3.97 -4.32 -4.67
C ASN A 121 5.27 -3.55 -4.41
N SER A 122 6.39 -3.99 -4.97
CA SER A 122 7.68 -3.33 -4.81
C SER A 122 7.66 -1.92 -5.41
N LEU A 123 7.06 -1.76 -6.58
CA LEU A 123 6.91 -0.44 -7.23
C LEU A 123 6.01 0.49 -6.41
N ALA A 124 4.90 -0.02 -5.88
CA ALA A 124 4.00 0.73 -5.01
C ALA A 124 4.68 1.19 -3.72
N ASN A 125 5.49 0.32 -3.11
CA ASN A 125 6.29 0.67 -1.93
C ASN A 125 7.36 1.71 -2.24
N ILE A 126 8.08 1.58 -3.36
CA ILE A 126 9.07 2.58 -3.82
C ILE A 126 8.39 3.93 -4.08
N TYR A 127 7.16 3.92 -4.61
CA TYR A 127 6.39 5.15 -4.84
C TYR A 127 6.16 5.93 -3.55
N LEU A 128 5.83 5.26 -2.45
CA LEU A 128 5.58 5.87 -1.14
C LEU A 128 6.82 5.98 -0.24
N ALA A 129 7.97 5.43 -0.62
CA ALA A 129 9.14 5.32 0.26
C ALA A 129 9.57 6.65 0.93
N ASN A 130 9.50 7.78 0.22
CA ASN A 130 9.84 9.08 0.80
C ASN A 130 8.79 9.57 1.82
N LEU A 131 7.52 9.20 1.62
CA LEU A 131 6.45 9.47 2.58
C LEU A 131 6.68 8.64 3.84
N ASP A 132 6.94 7.34 3.67
CA ASP A 132 7.21 6.43 4.77
C ASP A 132 8.43 6.88 5.59
N GLU A 133 9.52 7.25 4.91
CA GLU A 133 10.73 7.75 5.56
C GLU A 133 10.46 9.04 6.35
N LYS A 134 9.69 9.96 5.79
CA LYS A 134 9.34 11.22 6.46
C LYS A 134 8.56 10.98 7.74
N TYR A 135 7.48 10.19 7.67
CA TYR A 135 6.58 10.01 8.81
C TYR A 135 7.11 9.01 9.84
N SER A 136 7.90 8.02 9.44
CA SER A 136 8.56 7.11 10.40
C SER A 136 9.64 7.79 11.25
N LYS A 137 10.21 8.92 10.77
CA LYS A 137 11.21 9.71 11.50
C LYS A 137 10.63 10.90 12.26
N LEU A 138 9.33 11.19 12.10
CA LEU A 138 8.71 12.33 12.78
C LEU A 138 8.59 12.03 14.28
N PRO A 139 9.17 12.87 15.17
CA PRO A 139 9.06 12.67 16.61
C PRO A 139 7.61 12.85 17.09
N GLY A 140 7.26 12.20 18.19
CA GLY A 140 5.93 12.31 18.79
C GLY A 140 4.83 11.49 18.10
N ILE A 141 5.14 10.72 17.05
CA ILE A 141 4.20 9.86 16.37
C ILE A 141 4.75 8.45 16.13
N LYS A 142 3.84 7.50 15.89
CA LYS A 142 4.18 6.18 15.31
C LYS A 142 3.42 6.00 14.01
N TYR A 143 4.16 5.75 12.94
CA TYR A 143 3.64 5.60 11.58
C TYR A 143 3.69 4.14 11.14
N TYR A 144 2.57 3.65 10.63
CA TYR A 144 2.42 2.30 10.07
C TYR A 144 1.76 2.38 8.72
N ARG A 145 2.18 1.52 7.79
CA ARG A 145 1.52 1.37 6.50
C ARG A 145 1.52 -0.09 6.05
N TYR A 146 0.37 -0.53 5.61
CA TYR A 146 0.21 -1.79 4.91
C TYR A 146 -0.44 -1.53 3.56
N VAL A 147 0.36 -1.57 2.49
CA VAL A 147 -0.02 -1.25 1.10
C VAL A 147 -0.62 0.17 1.00
N ASP A 148 -1.93 0.30 0.98
CA ASP A 148 -2.73 1.53 0.90
C ASP A 148 -3.32 1.98 2.24
N ASP A 149 -3.31 1.11 3.24
CA ASP A 149 -3.79 1.40 4.59
C ASP A 149 -2.68 2.06 5.44
N ILE A 150 -2.90 3.30 5.85
CA ILE A 150 -1.98 4.08 6.71
C ILE A 150 -2.61 4.24 8.09
N LEU A 151 -1.83 4.00 9.15
CA LEU A 151 -2.18 4.30 10.53
C LEU A 151 -1.08 5.15 11.16
N ILE A 152 -1.48 6.20 11.86
CA ILE A 152 -0.59 7.02 12.69
C ILE A 152 -1.16 7.06 14.10
N LEU A 153 -0.34 6.70 15.09
CA LEU A 153 -0.62 6.92 16.51
C LEU A 153 0.09 8.21 16.93
N LEU A 154 -0.60 9.06 17.68
CA LEU A 154 -0.12 10.38 18.07
C LEU A 154 -0.94 10.89 19.26
N ASN A 155 -0.55 12.05 19.80
CA ASN A 155 -1.35 12.74 20.83
C ASN A 155 -2.35 13.70 20.17
N GLN A 156 -3.46 13.95 20.86
CA GLN A 156 -4.59 14.75 20.38
C GLN A 156 -4.18 16.14 19.92
N GLU A 157 -3.21 16.75 20.57
CA GLU A 157 -2.71 18.09 20.23
C GLU A 157 -2.06 18.15 18.83
N ASP A 158 -1.43 17.05 18.39
CA ASP A 158 -0.75 16.96 17.10
C ASP A 158 -1.70 16.53 15.96
N LEU A 159 -2.86 15.96 16.29
CA LEU A 159 -3.77 15.34 15.32
C LEU A 159 -4.15 16.26 14.15
N PRO A 160 -4.62 17.51 14.36
CA PRO A 160 -5.02 18.37 13.24
C PRO A 160 -3.84 18.73 12.31
N THR A 161 -2.66 18.92 12.91
CA THR A 161 -1.44 19.31 12.17
C THR A 161 -0.92 18.17 11.33
N VAL A 162 -0.77 16.98 11.93
CA VAL A 162 -0.26 15.78 11.25
C VAL A 162 -1.24 15.32 10.17
N LYS A 163 -2.55 15.30 10.46
CA LYS A 163 -3.60 14.95 9.49
C LYS A 163 -3.55 15.84 8.25
N LYS A 164 -3.49 17.16 8.44
CA LYS A 164 -3.39 18.13 7.33
C LYS A 164 -2.10 17.94 6.53
N ALA A 165 -0.99 17.64 7.20
CA ALA A 165 0.30 17.43 6.55
C ALA A 165 0.31 16.18 5.67
N ILE A 166 -0.12 15.01 6.19
CA ILE A 166 -0.09 13.76 5.43
C ILE A 166 -1.07 13.78 4.25
N VAL A 167 -2.27 14.32 4.42
CA VAL A 167 -3.24 14.47 3.33
C VAL A 167 -2.69 15.35 2.21
N ARG A 168 -2.03 16.48 2.56
CA ARG A 168 -1.35 17.34 1.58
C ARG A 168 -0.23 16.60 0.84
N ASP A 169 0.56 15.79 1.55
CA ASP A 169 1.68 15.08 0.94
C ASP A 169 1.22 13.94 0.03
N LEU A 170 0.15 13.22 0.40
CA LEU A 170 -0.54 12.26 -0.47
C LEU A 170 -1.08 12.95 -1.74
N LYS A 171 -1.73 14.11 -1.59
CA LYS A 171 -2.23 14.89 -2.73
C LYS A 171 -1.10 15.33 -3.68
N ARG A 172 0.08 15.69 -3.16
CA ARG A 172 1.27 16.01 -3.99
C ARG A 172 1.75 14.82 -4.81
N LEU A 173 1.58 13.60 -4.30
CA LEU A 173 1.84 12.37 -5.03
C LEU A 173 0.71 12.01 -6.02
N GLY A 174 -0.37 12.79 -6.07
CA GLY A 174 -1.54 12.51 -6.90
C GLY A 174 -2.48 11.47 -6.32
N LEU A 175 -2.31 11.14 -5.03
CA LEU A 175 -3.13 10.18 -4.32
C LEU A 175 -4.28 10.87 -3.60
N LYS A 176 -5.44 10.19 -3.55
CA LYS A 176 -6.62 10.64 -2.81
C LYS A 176 -6.94 9.63 -1.73
N THR A 177 -7.41 10.10 -0.61
CA THR A 177 -7.96 9.25 0.44
C THR A 177 -9.45 9.05 0.21
N ASN A 178 -10.00 7.92 0.66
CA ASN A 178 -11.42 7.62 0.53
C ASN A 178 -12.21 8.03 1.80
N ASP A 179 -13.52 7.77 1.79
CA ASP A 179 -14.44 8.10 2.89
C ASP A 179 -14.30 7.16 4.11
N LYS A 180 -13.47 6.12 4.03
CA LYS A 180 -13.18 5.20 5.14
C LYS A 180 -12.11 5.73 6.10
N ASN A 181 -11.67 6.96 5.89
CA ASN A 181 -10.76 7.62 6.81
C ASN A 181 -11.42 7.78 8.18
N ALA A 182 -10.66 7.53 9.22
CA ALA A 182 -11.09 7.73 10.59
C ALA A 182 -9.95 8.38 11.38
N ASP A 183 -10.31 9.21 12.32
CA ASP A 183 -9.39 9.75 13.31
C ASP A 183 -10.17 10.01 14.60
N GLY A 184 -9.51 9.93 15.72
CA GLY A 184 -10.15 10.14 17.01
C GLY A 184 -9.35 9.58 18.16
N ASP A 185 -10.04 9.43 19.28
CA ASP A 185 -9.50 8.92 20.54
C ASP A 185 -9.38 7.38 20.50
N ILE A 186 -8.22 6.86 20.90
CA ILE A 186 -7.94 5.41 20.97
C ILE A 186 -8.86 4.71 21.97
N SER A 187 -9.36 5.40 23.01
CA SER A 187 -10.27 4.82 23.99
C SER A 187 -11.58 4.32 23.40
N GLN A 188 -12.05 4.94 22.31
CA GLN A 188 -13.25 4.52 21.59
C GLN A 188 -13.02 3.31 20.69
N GLY A 189 -11.76 2.98 20.41
CA GLY A 189 -11.35 1.89 19.56
C GLY A 189 -11.53 2.16 18.07
N PHE A 190 -10.76 1.43 17.28
CA PHE A 190 -10.81 1.49 15.82
C PHE A 190 -10.37 0.17 15.19
N GLU A 191 -10.76 -0.05 13.94
CA GLU A 191 -10.37 -1.24 13.20
C GLU A 191 -9.14 -0.97 12.30
N TYR A 192 -8.14 -1.86 12.34
CA TYR A 192 -7.00 -1.86 11.44
C TYR A 192 -6.52 -3.28 11.14
N LEU A 193 -6.27 -3.60 9.85
CA LEU A 193 -5.78 -4.90 9.35
C LEU A 193 -6.56 -6.13 9.90
N GLY A 194 -7.86 -5.99 10.14
CA GLY A 194 -8.71 -7.09 10.61
C GLY A 194 -8.75 -7.24 12.12
N TYR A 195 -8.14 -6.33 12.86
CA TYR A 195 -8.18 -6.25 14.31
C TYR A 195 -8.94 -5.02 14.77
N PHE A 196 -9.52 -5.12 15.97
CA PHE A 196 -10.06 -3.99 16.72
C PHE A 196 -9.06 -3.61 17.81
N LEU A 197 -8.66 -2.34 17.83
CA LEU A 197 -7.64 -1.77 18.70
C LEU A 197 -8.29 -0.72 19.60
N SER A 198 -7.98 -0.75 20.89
CA SER A 198 -8.44 0.25 21.87
C SER A 198 -7.46 0.35 23.02
N SER A 199 -7.66 1.32 23.94
CA SER A 199 -6.88 1.45 25.17
C SER A 199 -6.96 0.20 26.06
N SER A 200 -8.01 -0.62 25.94
CA SER A 200 -8.18 -1.87 26.69
C SER A 200 -7.45 -3.06 26.05
N GLY A 201 -6.90 -2.92 24.85
CA GLY A 201 -6.14 -3.97 24.16
C GLY A 201 -6.54 -4.18 22.70
N ILE A 202 -6.10 -5.30 22.17
CA ILE A 202 -6.30 -5.69 20.75
C ILE A 202 -7.11 -6.99 20.70
N THR A 203 -8.16 -7.00 19.88
CA THR A 203 -8.98 -8.18 19.64
C THR A 203 -9.15 -8.41 18.14
N VAL A 204 -9.46 -9.64 17.75
CA VAL A 204 -9.82 -9.93 16.35
C VAL A 204 -11.18 -9.31 16.07
N ARG A 205 -11.34 -8.69 14.90
CA ARG A 205 -12.60 -8.10 14.47
C ARG A 205 -13.72 -9.15 14.40
N ASN A 206 -14.88 -8.87 14.98
CA ASN A 206 -16.02 -9.79 15.03
C ASN A 206 -16.41 -10.35 13.64
N SER A 207 -16.38 -9.53 12.59
CA SER A 207 -16.68 -10.01 11.24
C SER A 207 -15.65 -11.00 10.68
N SER A 208 -14.43 -11.04 11.23
CA SER A 208 -13.43 -12.05 10.85
C SER A 208 -13.67 -13.36 11.58
N VAL A 209 -14.11 -13.30 12.83
CA VAL A 209 -14.50 -14.48 13.62
C VAL A 209 -15.70 -15.15 12.97
N LEU A 210 -16.77 -14.40 12.67
CA LEU A 210 -17.98 -14.91 12.01
C LEU A 210 -17.70 -15.59 10.67
N LYS A 211 -16.75 -15.06 9.88
CA LYS A 211 -16.35 -15.73 8.62
C LYS A 211 -15.69 -17.07 8.83
N VAL A 212 -14.88 -17.21 9.87
CA VAL A 212 -14.26 -18.50 10.21
C VAL A 212 -15.31 -19.49 10.70
N GLU A 213 -16.24 -19.05 11.55
CA GLU A 213 -17.36 -19.86 12.03
C GLU A 213 -18.21 -20.36 10.86
N GLN A 214 -18.63 -19.48 9.94
CA GLN A 214 -19.37 -19.88 8.73
C GLN A 214 -18.62 -20.87 7.86
N SER A 215 -17.30 -20.67 7.67
CA SER A 215 -16.48 -21.60 6.89
C SER A 215 -16.31 -22.97 7.55
N LEU A 216 -16.44 -23.05 8.87
CA LEU A 216 -16.42 -24.32 9.62
C LEU A 216 -17.78 -25.06 9.56
N GLU A 217 -18.88 -24.31 9.47
CA GLU A 217 -20.24 -24.87 9.32
C GLU A 217 -20.50 -25.43 7.91
N GLU A 218 -19.74 -24.98 6.91
CA GLU A 218 -19.83 -25.45 5.51
C GLU A 218 -18.95 -26.70 5.23
N LEU A 219 -18.17 -27.18 6.19
CA LEU A 219 -17.33 -28.39 6.11
C LEU A 219 -18.06 -29.64 6.64
#